data_c0b4f72ed5650dcb32d3dfe50db64a34
#
_entry.id   c0b4f72ed5650dcb32d3dfe50db64a34
#
_cell.length_a   1.000
_cell.length_b   1.000
_cell.length_c   1.000
_cell.angle_alpha   90.00
_cell.angle_beta   90.00
_cell.angle_gamma   90.00
#
_symmetry.space_group_name_H-M   'P 1'
#
loop_
_entity.id
_entity.type
_entity.pdbx_description
1 polymer ?
#
loop_
_entity_poly.entity_id
_entity_poly.type
_entity_poly.pdbx_seq_one_letter_code
_entity_poly.pdbx_strand_id
1 'polypeptide(L)'
;MNLSDSKKKLALAGVVCGIVAACLAALGNPANMAFCIACFIRDTAGAMGMHQAEVVQYARPEVIGLVLGAFIISIATKEYRSTAGSSPMIRFILGVIIMIGALVFLGCPLRMVIRMSAGDLNAWVAFVGFILGVATGVFALKKGFSLGRAHVTNKVNGAVLPAIVVAILILATCTTLLKASQAGPGSMHAPIIASLIGGLVFGAFAQ
;
A
#
# COMPACT_ATOMS: atom_id res chain seq x y z
N MET A 1 -24.07 15.24 -3.85
CA MET A 1 -22.66 15.65 -3.91
C MET A 1 -22.37 16.04 -5.34
N ASN A 2 -21.98 17.30 -5.59
CA ASN A 2 -21.75 17.81 -6.94
C ASN A 2 -20.54 17.14 -7.57
N LEU A 3 -20.64 16.66 -8.81
CA LEU A 3 -19.56 15.96 -9.52
C LEU A 3 -18.28 16.82 -9.62
N SER A 4 -18.44 18.14 -9.66
CA SER A 4 -17.33 19.12 -9.65
C SER A 4 -16.57 19.12 -8.33
N ASP A 5 -17.27 19.04 -7.20
CA ASP A 5 -16.64 19.06 -5.86
C ASP A 5 -15.90 17.74 -5.57
N SER A 6 -16.42 16.62 -6.07
CA SER A 6 -15.75 15.33 -5.98
C SER A 6 -14.43 15.32 -6.77
N LYS A 7 -14.42 15.89 -7.98
CA LYS A 7 -13.20 16.00 -8.80
C LYS A 7 -12.14 16.91 -8.15
N LYS A 8 -12.55 18.03 -7.54
CA LYS A 8 -11.64 18.92 -6.82
C LYS A 8 -11.01 18.25 -5.61
N LYS A 9 -11.81 17.52 -4.82
CA LYS A 9 -11.28 16.74 -3.67
C LYS A 9 -10.29 15.67 -4.10
N LEU A 10 -10.59 14.94 -5.16
CA LEU A 10 -9.69 13.92 -5.71
C LEU A 10 -8.38 14.53 -6.23
N ALA A 11 -8.46 15.68 -6.93
CA ALA A 11 -7.27 16.38 -7.40
C ALA A 11 -6.41 16.89 -6.23
N LEU A 12 -7.05 17.47 -5.21
CA LEU A 12 -6.35 17.92 -3.98
C LEU A 12 -5.66 16.76 -3.27
N ALA A 13 -6.36 15.63 -3.09
CA ALA A 13 -5.77 14.43 -2.50
C ALA A 13 -4.55 13.95 -3.31
N GLY A 14 -4.64 13.91 -4.63
CA GLY A 14 -3.52 13.56 -5.51
C GLY A 14 -2.32 14.50 -5.35
N VAL A 15 -2.55 15.82 -5.29
CA VAL A 15 -1.48 16.81 -5.07
C VAL A 15 -0.81 16.61 -3.71
N VAL A 16 -1.59 16.48 -2.64
CA VAL A 16 -1.05 16.26 -1.28
C VAL A 16 -0.23 14.96 -1.24
N CYS A 17 -0.76 13.87 -1.78
CA CYS A 17 -0.05 12.59 -1.84
C CYS A 17 1.26 12.69 -2.66
N GLY A 18 1.26 13.43 -3.77
CA GLY A 18 2.45 13.67 -4.59
C GLY A 18 3.51 14.47 -3.85
N ILE A 19 3.11 15.55 -3.15
CA ILE A 19 4.03 16.36 -2.34
C ILE A 19 4.65 15.52 -1.22
N VAL A 20 3.85 14.75 -0.48
CA VAL A 20 4.35 13.88 0.59
C VAL A 20 5.35 12.85 0.05
N ALA A 21 5.06 12.23 -1.09
CA ALA A 21 5.97 11.27 -1.72
C ALA A 21 7.30 11.93 -2.13
N ALA A 22 7.25 13.13 -2.71
CA ALA A 22 8.45 13.90 -3.08
C ALA A 22 9.27 14.32 -1.86
N CYS A 23 8.62 14.79 -0.79
CA CYS A 23 9.30 15.15 0.46
C CYS A 23 9.99 13.93 1.10
N LEU A 24 9.34 12.77 1.13
CA LEU A 24 9.96 11.55 1.67
C LEU A 24 11.14 11.08 0.82
N ALA A 25 11.07 11.23 -0.50
CA ALA A 25 12.20 10.94 -1.38
C ALA A 25 13.37 11.90 -1.13
N ALA A 26 13.11 13.19 -0.94
CA ALA A 26 14.13 14.18 -0.57
C ALA A 26 14.76 13.93 0.81
N LEU A 27 14.02 13.31 1.73
CA LEU A 27 14.49 12.94 3.07
C LEU A 27 15.25 11.59 3.11
N GLY A 28 15.40 10.90 1.97
CA GLY A 28 16.22 9.70 1.87
C GLY A 28 15.49 8.42 1.46
N ASN A 29 14.17 8.44 1.25
CA ASN A 29 13.48 7.28 0.70
C ASN A 29 13.90 7.03 -0.76
N PRO A 30 13.88 5.77 -1.23
CA PRO A 30 14.15 5.48 -2.64
C PRO A 30 13.18 6.25 -3.53
N ALA A 31 13.70 6.99 -4.51
CA ALA A 31 12.95 7.97 -5.31
C ALA A 31 11.70 7.40 -6.01
N ASN A 32 11.69 6.11 -6.34
CA ASN A 32 10.57 5.47 -7.05
C ASN A 32 9.85 4.40 -6.23
N MET A 33 10.03 4.35 -4.92
CA MET A 33 9.36 3.37 -4.06
C MET A 33 8.16 3.95 -3.31
N ALA A 34 8.23 5.19 -2.85
CA ALA A 34 7.17 5.90 -2.13
C ALA A 34 6.29 4.96 -1.25
N PHE A 35 4.99 5.00 -1.43
CA PHE A 35 4.02 4.19 -0.67
C PHE A 35 3.70 2.84 -1.36
N CYS A 36 4.72 2.13 -1.83
CA CYS A 36 4.52 0.84 -2.51
C CYS A 36 4.15 -0.28 -1.52
N ILE A 37 2.86 -0.65 -1.47
CA ILE A 37 2.35 -1.69 -0.57
C ILE A 37 2.99 -3.05 -0.84
N ALA A 38 3.21 -3.42 -2.11
CA ALA A 38 3.89 -4.67 -2.47
C ALA A 38 5.33 -4.68 -1.94
N CYS A 39 6.03 -3.53 -2.00
CA CYS A 39 7.36 -3.40 -1.42
C CYS A 39 7.33 -3.55 0.11
N PHE A 40 6.32 -2.96 0.79
CA PHE A 40 6.17 -3.10 2.23
C PHE A 40 6.04 -4.56 2.65
N ILE A 41 5.16 -5.32 1.99
CA ILE A 41 4.97 -6.75 2.30
C ILE A 41 6.27 -7.52 2.07
N ARG A 42 6.94 -7.32 0.94
CA ARG A 42 8.22 -7.95 0.64
C ARG A 42 9.30 -7.59 1.65
N ASP A 43 9.49 -6.29 1.90
CA ASP A 43 10.57 -5.80 2.75
C ASP A 43 10.35 -6.20 4.21
N THR A 44 9.08 -6.22 4.67
CA THR A 44 8.70 -6.70 6.00
C THR A 44 8.93 -8.20 6.14
N ALA A 45 8.56 -9.01 5.13
CA ALA A 45 8.85 -10.43 5.12
C ALA A 45 10.37 -10.69 5.19
N GLY A 46 11.16 -9.87 4.50
CA GLY A 46 12.62 -9.91 4.60
C GLY A 46 13.16 -9.50 5.96
N ALA A 47 12.60 -8.45 6.57
CA ALA A 47 12.96 -8.03 7.92
C ALA A 47 12.66 -9.13 8.95
N MET A 48 11.58 -9.89 8.76
CA MET A 48 11.23 -11.08 9.57
C MET A 48 12.09 -12.32 9.25
N GLY A 49 13.02 -12.24 8.29
CA GLY A 49 13.90 -13.34 7.91
C GLY A 49 13.27 -14.39 6.97
N MET A 50 12.11 -14.11 6.39
CA MET A 50 11.42 -15.04 5.48
C MET A 50 12.09 -15.17 4.11
N HIS A 51 12.99 -14.26 3.76
CA HIS A 51 13.83 -14.34 2.56
C HIS A 51 15.25 -13.80 2.82
N GLN A 52 16.19 -14.13 1.93
CA GLN A 52 17.62 -13.81 2.09
C GLN A 52 18.09 -12.62 1.22
N ALA A 53 17.17 -11.90 0.58
CA ALA A 53 17.54 -10.73 -0.23
C ALA A 53 17.87 -9.54 0.69
N GLU A 54 19.13 -9.44 1.09
CA GLU A 54 19.64 -8.48 2.08
C GLU A 54 19.37 -7.01 1.73
N VAL A 55 19.26 -6.69 0.44
CA VAL A 55 19.03 -5.33 -0.05
C VAL A 55 17.60 -4.81 0.15
N VAL A 56 16.66 -5.64 0.59
CA VAL A 56 15.23 -5.32 0.73
C VAL A 56 14.63 -5.84 2.04
N GLN A 57 15.37 -5.74 3.12
CA GLN A 57 14.95 -6.13 4.47
C GLN A 57 14.75 -4.88 5.34
N TYR A 58 13.55 -4.33 5.36
CA TYR A 58 13.22 -3.15 6.16
C TYR A 58 11.71 -3.02 6.37
N ALA A 59 11.28 -2.85 7.63
CA ALA A 59 9.87 -2.55 7.93
C ALA A 59 9.60 -1.06 7.66
N ARG A 60 8.80 -0.75 6.63
CA ARG A 60 8.62 0.62 6.13
C ARG A 60 7.58 1.40 6.92
N PRO A 61 7.99 2.42 7.71
CA PRO A 61 7.08 3.18 8.58
C PRO A 61 6.04 3.98 7.79
N GLU A 62 6.35 4.44 6.58
CA GLU A 62 5.43 5.20 5.74
C GLU A 62 4.17 4.41 5.36
N VAL A 63 4.28 3.11 5.13
CA VAL A 63 3.11 2.27 4.82
C VAL A 63 2.34 1.90 6.08
N ILE A 64 3.02 1.75 7.20
CA ILE A 64 2.37 1.62 8.51
C ILE A 64 1.54 2.88 8.80
N GLY A 65 2.14 4.06 8.62
CA GLY A 65 1.45 5.34 8.76
C GLY A 65 0.23 5.46 7.85
N LEU A 66 0.34 5.02 6.60
CA LEU A 66 -0.78 5.02 5.64
C LEU A 66 -1.98 4.20 6.16
N VAL A 67 -1.74 2.99 6.64
CA VAL A 67 -2.82 2.13 7.18
C VAL A 67 -3.45 2.77 8.41
N LEU A 68 -2.62 3.32 9.31
CA LEU A 68 -3.09 3.97 10.53
C LEU A 68 -3.85 5.27 10.23
N GLY A 69 -3.36 6.08 9.27
CA GLY A 69 -4.01 7.32 8.86
C GLY A 69 -5.41 7.07 8.29
N ALA A 70 -5.53 6.13 7.37
CA ALA A 70 -6.82 5.71 6.83
C ALA A 70 -7.76 5.16 7.92
N PHE A 71 -7.24 4.36 8.84
CA PHE A 71 -8.01 3.80 9.95
C PHE A 71 -8.53 4.88 10.90
N ILE A 72 -7.68 5.82 11.31
CA ILE A 72 -8.03 6.92 12.21
C ILE A 72 -9.13 7.80 11.60
N ILE A 73 -8.95 8.20 10.33
CA ILE A 73 -9.96 9.03 9.64
C ILE A 73 -11.27 8.28 9.48
N SER A 74 -11.24 7.00 9.11
CA SER A 74 -12.43 6.16 8.99
C SER A 74 -13.24 6.10 10.30
N ILE A 75 -12.57 6.07 11.45
CA ILE A 75 -13.24 6.14 12.76
C ILE A 75 -13.76 7.56 13.03
N ALA A 76 -12.95 8.59 12.75
CA ALA A 76 -13.30 9.98 13.01
C ALA A 76 -14.52 10.44 12.18
N THR A 77 -14.60 10.02 10.92
CA THR A 77 -15.73 10.29 10.02
C THR A 77 -16.93 9.37 10.24
N LYS A 78 -16.81 8.40 11.17
CA LYS A 78 -17.86 7.38 11.45
C LYS A 78 -18.20 6.51 10.24
N GLU A 79 -17.28 6.41 9.27
CA GLU A 79 -17.42 5.57 8.07
C GLU A 79 -16.84 4.17 8.27
N TYR A 80 -16.24 3.90 9.43
CA TYR A 80 -15.65 2.61 9.76
C TYR A 80 -16.69 1.49 9.71
N ARG A 81 -16.53 0.59 8.73
CA ARG A 81 -17.36 -0.60 8.55
C ARG A 81 -16.51 -1.83 8.38
N SER A 82 -16.60 -2.77 9.29
CA SER A 82 -16.01 -4.09 9.14
C SER A 82 -16.92 -4.95 8.29
N THR A 83 -16.52 -5.25 7.06
CA THR A 83 -17.31 -6.09 6.14
C THR A 83 -16.48 -7.26 5.65
N ALA A 84 -17.10 -8.42 5.55
CA ALA A 84 -16.58 -9.60 4.89
C ALA A 84 -17.44 -9.95 3.68
N GLY A 85 -16.85 -10.60 2.70
CA GLY A 85 -17.54 -11.03 1.48
C GLY A 85 -17.28 -12.53 1.20
N SER A 86 -16.70 -12.84 0.05
CA SER A 86 -16.35 -14.19 -0.37
C SER A 86 -15.53 -14.98 0.65
N SER A 87 -15.44 -16.30 0.44
CA SER A 87 -14.64 -17.22 1.24
C SER A 87 -13.21 -16.69 1.50
N PRO A 88 -12.69 -16.78 2.75
CA PRO A 88 -11.33 -16.39 3.10
C PRO A 88 -10.27 -17.07 2.22
N MET A 89 -10.49 -18.33 1.84
CA MET A 89 -9.58 -19.09 0.98
C MET A 89 -9.45 -18.49 -0.42
N ILE A 90 -10.57 -18.08 -1.03
CA ILE A 90 -10.56 -17.42 -2.35
C ILE A 90 -9.79 -16.10 -2.25
N ARG A 91 -10.00 -15.31 -1.20
CA ARG A 91 -9.28 -14.05 -0.99
C ARG A 91 -7.79 -14.27 -0.80
N PHE A 92 -7.40 -15.31 -0.08
CA PHE A 92 -6.00 -15.67 0.11
C PHE A 92 -5.34 -16.00 -1.24
N ILE A 93 -5.96 -16.88 -2.04
CA ILE A 93 -5.44 -17.25 -3.37
C ILE A 93 -5.33 -16.03 -4.28
N LEU A 94 -6.36 -15.17 -4.32
CA LEU A 94 -6.31 -13.93 -5.11
C LEU A 94 -5.21 -13.00 -4.61
N GLY A 95 -5.00 -12.89 -3.31
CA GLY A 95 -3.91 -12.11 -2.72
C GLY A 95 -2.53 -12.64 -3.15
N VAL A 96 -2.33 -13.95 -3.17
CA VAL A 96 -1.09 -14.59 -3.66
C VAL A 96 -0.87 -14.26 -5.14
N ILE A 97 -1.89 -14.39 -5.98
CA ILE A 97 -1.79 -14.08 -7.42
C ILE A 97 -1.44 -12.61 -7.64
N ILE A 98 -2.12 -11.70 -6.93
CA ILE A 98 -1.83 -10.26 -7.00
C ILE A 98 -0.38 -9.98 -6.56
N MET A 99 0.08 -10.62 -5.49
CA MET A 99 1.44 -10.42 -4.98
C MET A 99 2.50 -10.95 -5.95
N ILE A 100 2.26 -12.10 -6.59
CA ILE A 100 3.15 -12.63 -7.64
C ILE A 100 3.23 -11.61 -8.80
N GLY A 101 2.11 -11.10 -9.29
CA GLY A 101 2.08 -10.08 -10.35
C GLY A 101 2.82 -8.80 -9.95
N ALA A 102 2.63 -8.32 -8.72
CA ALA A 102 3.30 -7.15 -8.19
C ALA A 102 4.82 -7.35 -8.03
N LEU A 103 5.27 -8.55 -7.68
CA LEU A 103 6.70 -8.88 -7.56
C LEU A 103 7.37 -9.00 -8.92
N VAL A 104 6.70 -9.60 -9.91
CA VAL A 104 7.20 -9.67 -11.31
C VAL A 104 7.39 -8.27 -11.89
N PHE A 105 6.43 -7.37 -11.67
CA PHE A 105 6.53 -5.98 -12.11
C PHE A 105 7.49 -5.13 -11.23
N LEU A 106 7.86 -5.60 -10.04
CA LEU A 106 8.61 -4.88 -9.01
C LEU A 106 7.87 -3.64 -8.47
N GLY A 107 6.58 -3.76 -8.26
CA GLY A 107 5.79 -2.69 -7.65
C GLY A 107 4.28 -2.86 -7.72
N CYS A 108 3.57 -2.07 -6.94
CA CYS A 108 2.12 -1.94 -7.00
C CYS A 108 1.71 -0.90 -8.07
N PRO A 109 0.43 -0.77 -8.42
CA PRO A 109 -0.05 0.24 -9.39
C PRO A 109 0.36 1.68 -9.04
N LEU A 110 0.45 2.03 -7.76
CA LEU A 110 0.92 3.36 -7.34
C LEU A 110 2.39 3.59 -7.75
N ARG A 111 3.25 2.61 -7.50
CA ARG A 111 4.65 2.67 -7.95
C ARG A 111 4.76 2.68 -9.47
N MET A 112 3.88 2.01 -10.18
CA MET A 112 3.82 2.05 -11.64
C MET A 112 3.66 3.48 -12.16
N VAL A 113 2.72 4.26 -11.57
CA VAL A 113 2.51 5.67 -11.94
C VAL A 113 3.77 6.51 -11.70
N ILE A 114 4.43 6.32 -10.55
CA ILE A 114 5.68 7.04 -10.24
C ILE A 114 6.79 6.68 -11.22
N ARG A 115 6.94 5.40 -11.57
CA ARG A 115 7.92 4.96 -12.56
C ARG A 115 7.63 5.47 -13.97
N MET A 116 6.34 5.57 -14.34
CA MET A 116 5.92 6.17 -15.62
C MET A 116 6.33 7.65 -15.69
N SER A 117 6.13 8.40 -14.62
CA SER A 117 6.52 9.82 -14.55
C SER A 117 8.05 10.02 -14.60
N ALA A 118 8.82 9.01 -14.18
CA ALA A 118 10.28 8.98 -14.26
C ALA A 118 10.80 8.51 -15.65
N GLY A 119 9.91 8.23 -16.61
CA GLY A 119 10.31 7.82 -17.97
C GLY A 119 10.63 6.33 -18.13
N ASP A 120 10.27 5.47 -17.18
CA ASP A 120 10.53 4.04 -17.28
C ASP A 120 9.57 3.37 -18.28
N LEU A 121 10.09 2.94 -19.42
CA LEU A 121 9.32 2.28 -20.48
C LEU A 121 8.67 0.97 -20.04
N ASN A 122 9.31 0.22 -19.13
CA ASN A 122 8.72 -1.01 -18.58
C ASN A 122 7.41 -0.71 -17.81
N ALA A 123 7.33 0.47 -17.18
CA ALA A 123 6.12 0.88 -16.48
C ALA A 123 4.96 1.19 -17.45
N TRP A 124 5.26 1.71 -18.64
CA TRP A 124 4.26 1.92 -19.69
C TRP A 124 3.72 0.61 -20.25
N VAL A 125 4.59 -0.38 -20.48
CA VAL A 125 4.17 -1.73 -20.90
C VAL A 125 3.29 -2.38 -19.82
N ALA A 126 3.69 -2.26 -18.55
CA ALA A 126 2.89 -2.77 -17.43
C ALA A 126 1.54 -2.05 -17.29
N PHE A 127 1.47 -0.76 -17.62
CA PHE A 127 0.23 0.00 -17.62
C PHE A 127 -0.77 -0.55 -18.65
N VAL A 128 -0.31 -0.89 -19.85
CA VAL A 128 -1.15 -1.56 -20.85
C VAL A 128 -1.68 -2.91 -20.30
N GLY A 129 -0.82 -3.72 -19.70
CA GLY A 129 -1.23 -4.96 -19.05
C GLY A 129 -2.24 -4.74 -17.93
N PHE A 130 -2.07 -3.68 -17.13
CA PHE A 130 -3.02 -3.30 -16.09
C PHE A 130 -4.39 -2.93 -16.65
N ILE A 131 -4.43 -2.12 -17.73
CA ILE A 131 -5.69 -1.77 -18.41
C ILE A 131 -6.39 -3.01 -18.94
N LEU A 132 -5.67 -3.92 -19.59
CA LEU A 132 -6.22 -5.18 -20.10
C LEU A 132 -6.77 -6.06 -18.97
N GLY A 133 -6.07 -6.15 -17.86
CA GLY A 133 -6.53 -6.87 -16.67
C GLY A 133 -7.82 -6.29 -16.09
N VAL A 134 -7.89 -4.96 -15.93
CA VAL A 134 -9.11 -4.26 -15.49
C VAL A 134 -10.26 -4.47 -16.47
N ALA A 135 -10.01 -4.36 -17.78
CA ALA A 135 -11.01 -4.58 -18.81
C ALA A 135 -11.58 -6.02 -18.78
N THR A 136 -10.71 -7.00 -18.59
CA THR A 136 -11.11 -8.41 -18.41
C THR A 136 -11.98 -8.59 -17.17
N GLY A 137 -11.61 -7.98 -16.05
CA GLY A 137 -12.41 -7.99 -14.83
C GLY A 137 -13.78 -7.37 -15.02
N VAL A 138 -13.86 -6.20 -15.65
CA VAL A 138 -15.13 -5.52 -15.99
C VAL A 138 -15.98 -6.38 -16.91
N PHE A 139 -15.36 -7.02 -17.90
CA PHE A 139 -16.08 -7.94 -18.80
C PHE A 139 -16.67 -9.13 -18.04
N ALA A 140 -15.90 -9.75 -17.15
CA ALA A 140 -16.38 -10.84 -16.30
C ALA A 140 -17.56 -10.42 -15.42
N LEU A 141 -17.48 -9.23 -14.78
CA LEU A 141 -18.58 -8.66 -13.99
C LEU A 141 -19.85 -8.46 -14.83
N LYS A 142 -19.71 -7.94 -16.07
CA LYS A 142 -20.84 -7.77 -17.00
C LYS A 142 -21.46 -9.11 -17.43
N LYS A 143 -20.68 -10.19 -17.44
CA LYS A 143 -21.14 -11.56 -17.72
C LYS A 143 -21.80 -12.23 -16.52
N GLY A 144 -21.96 -11.51 -15.39
CA GLY A 144 -22.62 -12.02 -14.20
C GLY A 144 -21.69 -12.67 -13.18
N PHE A 145 -20.36 -12.55 -13.34
CA PHE A 145 -19.44 -13.00 -12.31
C PHE A 145 -19.66 -12.19 -11.02
N SER A 146 -19.79 -12.89 -9.90
CA SER A 146 -19.94 -12.26 -8.59
C SER A 146 -19.22 -13.08 -7.53
N LEU A 147 -18.51 -12.40 -6.65
CA LEU A 147 -17.88 -12.99 -5.45
C LEU A 147 -18.85 -13.09 -4.26
N GLY A 148 -20.14 -12.84 -4.49
CA GLY A 148 -21.17 -12.81 -3.44
C GLY A 148 -21.30 -11.42 -2.78
N ARG A 149 -22.32 -11.31 -1.92
CA ARG A 149 -22.61 -10.06 -1.21
C ARG A 149 -21.69 -9.89 0.00
N ALA A 150 -21.24 -8.66 0.23
CA ALA A 150 -20.57 -8.29 1.46
C ALA A 150 -21.58 -8.27 2.62
N HIS A 151 -21.19 -8.78 3.78
CA HIS A 151 -21.96 -8.75 5.01
C HIS A 151 -21.15 -8.06 6.12
N VAL A 152 -21.83 -7.43 7.04
CA VAL A 152 -21.20 -6.76 8.18
C VAL A 152 -20.68 -7.82 9.13
N THR A 153 -19.43 -7.65 9.57
CA THR A 153 -18.78 -8.52 10.55
C THR A 153 -18.47 -7.74 11.84
N ASN A 154 -17.96 -8.44 12.84
CA ASN A 154 -17.55 -7.80 14.09
C ASN A 154 -16.51 -6.72 13.81
N LYS A 155 -16.64 -5.56 14.45
CA LYS A 155 -15.71 -4.42 14.34
C LYS A 155 -14.25 -4.79 14.62
N VAL A 156 -14.03 -5.77 15.49
CA VAL A 156 -12.70 -6.28 15.83
C VAL A 156 -11.97 -6.83 14.58
N ASN A 157 -12.67 -7.48 13.65
CA ASN A 157 -12.06 -8.04 12.45
C ASN A 157 -11.44 -6.96 11.56
N GLY A 158 -12.03 -5.79 11.49
CA GLY A 158 -11.48 -4.65 10.74
C GLY A 158 -10.29 -3.99 11.41
N ALA A 159 -10.13 -4.14 12.73
CA ALA A 159 -9.02 -3.60 13.51
C ALA A 159 -7.77 -4.51 13.50
N VAL A 160 -7.87 -5.74 12.99
CA VAL A 160 -6.75 -6.71 12.98
C VAL A 160 -5.55 -6.18 12.18
N LEU A 161 -5.77 -5.65 10.98
CA LEU A 161 -4.66 -5.13 10.16
C LEU A 161 -3.97 -3.92 10.81
N PRO A 162 -4.69 -2.88 11.29
CA PRO A 162 -4.08 -1.81 12.07
C PRO A 162 -3.29 -2.32 13.28
N ALA A 163 -3.79 -3.31 14.01
CA ALA A 163 -3.08 -3.89 15.15
C ALA A 163 -1.77 -4.59 14.72
N ILE A 164 -1.79 -5.33 13.62
CA ILE A 164 -0.60 -6.00 13.08
C ILE A 164 0.47 -4.96 12.68
N VAL A 165 0.10 -3.89 11.98
CA VAL A 165 1.09 -2.89 11.56
C VAL A 165 1.66 -2.10 12.74
N VAL A 166 0.87 -1.87 13.80
CA VAL A 166 1.38 -1.29 15.06
C VAL A 166 2.37 -2.25 15.74
N ALA A 167 2.05 -3.55 15.80
CA ALA A 167 2.96 -4.55 16.36
C ALA A 167 4.29 -4.59 15.57
N ILE A 168 4.25 -4.55 14.25
CA ILE A 168 5.45 -4.47 13.40
C ILE A 168 6.26 -3.21 13.70
N LEU A 169 5.59 -2.05 13.87
CA LEU A 169 6.27 -0.80 14.21
C LEU A 169 6.98 -0.89 15.55
N ILE A 170 6.32 -1.42 16.58
CA ILE A 170 6.91 -1.61 17.91
C ILE A 170 8.11 -2.57 17.83
N LEU A 171 7.98 -3.67 17.12
CA LEU A 171 9.08 -4.61 16.92
C LEU A 171 10.25 -3.96 16.19
N ALA A 172 9.99 -3.14 15.18
CA ALA A 172 11.03 -2.46 14.40
C ALA A 172 11.75 -1.35 15.18
N THR A 173 11.06 -0.70 16.12
CA THR A 173 11.63 0.46 16.85
C THR A 173 12.18 0.09 18.23
N CYS A 174 11.56 -0.87 18.90
CA CYS A 174 11.89 -1.20 20.29
C CYS A 174 12.74 -2.47 20.43
N THR A 175 12.94 -3.24 19.33
CA THR A 175 13.69 -4.49 19.38
C THR A 175 14.66 -4.59 18.21
N THR A 176 15.67 -5.45 18.36
CA THR A 176 16.62 -5.84 17.30
C THR A 176 16.22 -7.13 16.58
N LEU A 177 14.98 -7.57 16.77
CA LEU A 177 14.49 -8.83 16.21
C LEU A 177 14.31 -8.78 14.70
N LEU A 178 14.00 -7.60 14.16
CA LEU A 178 13.84 -7.42 12.71
C LEU A 178 15.19 -7.09 12.07
N LYS A 179 15.44 -7.75 10.95
CA LYS A 179 16.62 -7.45 10.12
C LYS A 179 16.48 -6.10 9.47
N ALA A 180 17.59 -5.37 9.31
CA ALA A 180 17.67 -4.12 8.59
C ALA A 180 18.77 -4.21 7.54
N SER A 181 18.46 -3.83 6.30
CA SER A 181 19.42 -3.80 5.21
C SER A 181 20.54 -2.80 5.47
N GLN A 182 21.77 -3.20 5.14
CA GLN A 182 22.95 -2.32 5.20
C GLN A 182 23.26 -1.66 3.85
N ALA A 183 22.66 -2.14 2.77
CA ALA A 183 22.86 -1.64 1.41
C ALA A 183 21.57 -1.73 0.58
N GLY A 184 21.55 -1.01 -0.55
CA GLY A 184 20.44 -1.03 -1.49
C GLY A 184 19.17 -0.30 -1.00
N PRO A 185 18.01 -0.56 -1.62
CA PRO A 185 16.77 0.16 -1.30
C PRO A 185 16.29 0.00 0.14
N GLY A 186 16.68 -1.05 0.84
CA GLY A 186 16.30 -1.28 2.24
C GLY A 186 17.07 -0.42 3.24
N SER A 187 18.29 0.05 2.88
CA SER A 187 19.07 0.99 3.70
C SER A 187 18.71 2.46 3.43
N MET A 188 18.00 2.73 2.35
CA MET A 188 17.54 4.07 1.99
C MET A 188 16.17 4.33 2.63
N HIS A 189 16.13 5.20 3.61
CA HIS A 189 14.88 5.56 4.30
C HIS A 189 14.97 6.96 4.91
N ALA A 190 13.85 7.67 4.88
CA ALA A 190 13.68 8.90 5.64
C ALA A 190 13.63 8.60 7.14
N PRO A 191 13.82 9.61 8.01
CA PRO A 191 13.64 9.44 9.46
C PRO A 191 12.27 8.80 9.77
N ILE A 192 12.25 7.87 10.74
CA ILE A 192 11.05 7.09 11.09
C ILE A 192 9.84 7.99 11.36
N ILE A 193 10.05 9.09 12.09
CA ILE A 193 8.97 10.04 12.43
C ILE A 193 8.44 10.72 11.17
N ALA A 194 9.30 11.17 10.27
CA ALA A 194 8.89 11.79 9.01
C ALA A 194 8.14 10.80 8.12
N SER A 195 8.60 9.56 8.04
CA SER A 195 7.96 8.47 7.31
C SER A 195 6.56 8.16 7.86
N LEU A 196 6.42 8.07 9.19
CA LEU A 196 5.14 7.87 9.85
C LEU A 196 4.17 9.02 9.60
N ILE A 197 4.60 10.27 9.80
CA ILE A 197 3.74 11.45 9.57
C ILE A 197 3.34 11.53 8.10
N GLY A 198 4.27 11.34 7.18
CA GLY A 198 3.97 11.29 5.74
C GLY A 198 2.96 10.21 5.39
N GLY A 199 3.12 9.02 5.96
CA GLY A 199 2.16 7.93 5.83
C GLY A 199 0.78 8.27 6.39
N LEU A 200 0.70 8.82 7.60
CA LEU A 200 -0.55 9.25 8.23
C LEU A 200 -1.30 10.27 7.36
N VAL A 201 -0.60 11.28 6.88
CA VAL A 201 -1.19 12.31 5.99
C VAL A 201 -1.68 11.67 4.69
N PHE A 202 -0.85 10.84 4.05
CA PHE A 202 -1.25 10.13 2.83
C PHE A 202 -2.50 9.27 3.07
N GLY A 203 -2.52 8.47 4.13
CA GLY A 203 -3.65 7.61 4.48
C GLY A 203 -4.93 8.39 4.77
N ALA A 204 -4.82 9.56 5.42
CA ALA A 204 -5.94 10.43 5.71
C ALA A 204 -6.57 11.04 4.44
N PHE A 205 -5.77 11.38 3.44
CA PHE A 205 -6.25 11.98 2.18
C PHE A 205 -6.61 10.96 1.10
N ALA A 206 -6.18 9.70 1.23
CA ALA A 206 -6.46 8.63 0.28
C ALA A 206 -7.81 7.92 0.54
N GLN A 207 -8.57 8.35 1.54
CA GLN A 207 -9.86 7.78 1.92
C GLN A 207 -11.07 8.42 1.22
#